data_7bd53418fe09a505fba2ee7cb02a63cb
#
_entry.id   7bd53418fe09a505fba2ee7cb02a63cb
#
_cell.length_a   1.000
_cell.length_b   1.000
_cell.length_c   1.000
_cell.angle_alpha   90.00
_cell.angle_beta   90.00
_cell.angle_gamma   90.00
#
_symmetry.space_group_name_H-M   'P 1'
#
loop_
_entity.id
_entity.type
_entity.pdbx_description
1 polymer ?
#
loop_
_entity_poly.entity_id
_entity_poly.type
_entity_poly.pdbx_seq_one_letter_code
_entity_poly.pdbx_strand_id
1 'polypeptide(L)'
;MGLNPHQTGVHAIVASVIESVVNLAKRRGLVYPCGEIYGGTRSAWDYGPLGVEFKENIKRQWWRSVVTGRDDVVGLDSSIILPRDVWVASGHVEVFNDPLVECLECHKRHRQDHMQEAYVAKKGGNPDDVPMTDIACPDCGTKGKWTEPREFNMMLKTYLGPIESEEGLHYLRPETAQGSFVNFANVVT
;
A
#
# COMPACT_ATOMS: atom_id res chain seq x y z
N MET A 1 -9.26 26.61 -23.29
CA MET A 1 -7.82 26.34 -23.48
C MET A 1 -7.66 24.82 -23.52
N GLY A 2 -7.18 24.31 -24.66
CA GLY A 2 -7.21 22.88 -24.96
C GLY A 2 -6.21 22.09 -24.13
N LEU A 3 -6.64 20.96 -23.61
CA LEU A 3 -5.79 19.96 -22.99
C LEU A 3 -4.77 19.45 -24.02
N ASN A 4 -3.52 19.44 -23.62
CA ASN A 4 -2.40 19.03 -24.44
C ASN A 4 -2.54 17.53 -24.79
N PRO A 5 -2.76 17.13 -26.05
CA PRO A 5 -3.03 15.73 -26.42
C PRO A 5 -1.88 14.77 -26.13
N HIS A 6 -0.69 15.28 -25.79
CA HIS A 6 0.47 14.46 -25.44
C HIS A 6 0.42 13.88 -24.02
N GLN A 7 -0.34 14.44 -23.07
CA GLN A 7 -0.40 13.91 -21.70
C GLN A 7 -1.36 12.73 -21.57
N THR A 8 -2.46 12.72 -22.31
CA THR A 8 -3.41 11.59 -22.28
C THR A 8 -2.86 10.33 -22.94
N GLY A 9 -2.03 10.47 -23.96
CA GLY A 9 -1.42 9.33 -24.66
C GLY A 9 -0.39 8.58 -23.83
N VAL A 10 0.44 9.30 -23.08
CA VAL A 10 1.50 8.67 -22.24
C VAL A 10 0.92 7.84 -21.11
N HIS A 11 -0.11 8.32 -20.41
CA HIS A 11 -0.77 7.56 -19.34
C HIS A 11 -1.48 6.30 -19.86
N ALA A 12 -2.13 6.38 -21.01
CA ALA A 12 -2.78 5.22 -21.63
C ALA A 12 -1.76 4.18 -22.11
N ILE A 13 -0.62 4.61 -22.66
CA ILE A 13 0.46 3.71 -23.10
C ILE A 13 1.12 3.01 -21.91
N VAL A 14 1.38 3.72 -20.81
CA VAL A 14 1.99 3.15 -19.61
C VAL A 14 1.04 2.16 -18.94
N ALA A 15 -0.24 2.47 -18.83
CA ALA A 15 -1.25 1.52 -18.32
C ALA A 15 -1.30 0.25 -19.19
N SER A 16 -1.31 0.36 -20.51
CA SER A 16 -1.30 -0.77 -21.44
C SER A 16 -0.04 -1.65 -21.31
N VAL A 17 1.13 -1.06 -21.10
CA VAL A 17 2.39 -1.80 -20.87
C VAL A 17 2.34 -2.56 -19.55
N ILE A 18 1.90 -1.94 -18.46
CA ILE A 18 1.77 -2.59 -17.15
C ILE A 18 0.78 -3.75 -17.22
N GLU A 19 -0.38 -3.57 -17.82
CA GLU A 19 -1.37 -4.64 -18.00
C GLU A 19 -0.81 -5.81 -18.81
N SER A 20 -0.06 -5.52 -19.85
CA SER A 20 0.59 -6.54 -20.68
C SER A 20 1.63 -7.33 -19.88
N VAL A 21 2.44 -6.65 -19.05
CA VAL A 21 3.43 -7.28 -18.17
C VAL A 21 2.74 -8.15 -17.11
N VAL A 22 1.69 -7.65 -16.47
CA VAL A 22 0.92 -8.41 -15.45
C VAL A 22 0.31 -9.66 -16.07
N ASN A 23 -0.32 -9.54 -17.23
CA ASN A 23 -0.91 -10.66 -17.94
C ASN A 23 0.13 -11.70 -18.39
N LEU A 24 1.31 -11.24 -18.82
CA LEU A 24 2.41 -12.12 -19.16
C LEU A 24 2.93 -12.86 -17.92
N ALA A 25 3.14 -12.15 -16.81
CA ALA A 25 3.61 -12.71 -15.55
C ALA A 25 2.70 -13.83 -15.03
N LYS A 26 1.38 -13.61 -15.07
CA LYS A 26 0.38 -14.63 -14.70
C LYS A 26 0.45 -15.86 -15.63
N ARG A 27 0.42 -15.64 -16.93
CA ARG A 27 0.45 -16.75 -17.92
C ARG A 27 1.74 -17.56 -17.88
N ARG A 28 2.85 -16.95 -17.52
CA ARG A 28 4.17 -17.61 -17.41
C ARG A 28 4.42 -18.21 -16.03
N GLY A 29 3.49 -18.13 -15.10
CA GLY A 29 3.64 -18.67 -13.75
C GLY A 29 4.71 -17.94 -12.93
N LEU A 30 4.91 -16.67 -13.17
CA LEU A 30 5.75 -15.81 -12.31
C LEU A 30 5.03 -15.49 -11.02
N VAL A 31 3.73 -15.18 -11.09
CA VAL A 31 2.88 -14.87 -9.94
C VAL A 31 1.49 -15.46 -10.11
N TYR A 32 0.86 -15.81 -9.00
CA TYR A 32 -0.53 -16.24 -8.90
C TYR A 32 -1.27 -15.44 -7.83
N PRO A 33 -2.58 -15.18 -7.98
CA PRO A 33 -3.39 -14.65 -6.87
C PRO A 33 -3.33 -15.63 -5.68
N CYS A 34 -3.03 -15.11 -4.49
CA CYS A 34 -2.99 -15.97 -3.29
C CYS A 34 -4.37 -16.59 -3.04
N GLY A 35 -4.42 -17.91 -2.86
CA GLY A 35 -5.67 -18.64 -2.65
C GLY A 35 -6.60 -18.67 -3.88
N GLU A 36 -6.06 -18.69 -5.09
CA GLU A 36 -6.82 -18.58 -6.34
C GLU A 36 -7.97 -19.59 -6.47
N ILE A 37 -7.79 -20.83 -5.97
CA ILE A 37 -8.84 -21.87 -5.98
C ILE A 37 -10.09 -21.49 -5.16
N TYR A 38 -9.98 -20.50 -4.28
CA TYR A 38 -11.08 -19.94 -3.49
C TYR A 38 -11.50 -18.53 -3.95
N GLY A 39 -11.12 -18.12 -5.16
CA GLY A 39 -11.44 -16.82 -5.75
C GLY A 39 -10.32 -15.79 -5.69
N GLY A 40 -9.22 -16.10 -5.02
CA GLY A 40 -8.05 -15.23 -4.93
C GLY A 40 -8.21 -14.03 -3.99
N THR A 41 -7.10 -13.49 -3.54
CA THR A 41 -7.04 -12.27 -2.73
C THR A 41 -6.53 -11.12 -3.59
N ARG A 42 -7.22 -9.97 -3.56
CA ARG A 42 -6.88 -8.83 -4.45
C ARG A 42 -5.50 -8.23 -4.23
N SER A 43 -4.99 -8.29 -3.00
CA SER A 43 -3.75 -7.62 -2.57
C SER A 43 -2.63 -8.59 -2.15
N ALA A 44 -2.81 -9.89 -2.32
CA ALA A 44 -1.80 -10.90 -1.99
C ALA A 44 -1.53 -11.81 -3.19
N TRP A 45 -0.24 -12.14 -3.37
CA TRP A 45 0.26 -12.89 -4.53
C TRP A 45 1.25 -13.94 -4.09
N ASP A 46 1.13 -15.12 -4.67
CA ASP A 46 2.13 -16.16 -4.54
C ASP A 46 3.13 -16.07 -5.70
N TYR A 47 4.41 -16.32 -5.43
CA TYR A 47 5.41 -16.41 -6.47
C TYR A 47 5.48 -17.84 -6.99
N GLY A 48 5.29 -18.01 -8.30
CA GLY A 48 5.50 -19.27 -8.99
C GLY A 48 7.00 -19.62 -9.11
N PRO A 49 7.35 -20.79 -9.67
CA PRO A 49 8.74 -21.27 -9.74
C PRO A 49 9.71 -20.27 -10.39
N LEU A 50 9.34 -19.68 -11.51
CA LEU A 50 10.16 -18.64 -12.16
C LEU A 50 10.17 -17.33 -11.39
N GLY A 51 9.04 -17.01 -10.75
CA GLY A 51 8.89 -15.77 -9.96
C GLY A 51 9.75 -15.76 -8.71
N VAL A 52 9.84 -16.88 -8.00
CA VAL A 52 10.69 -16.98 -6.80
C VAL A 52 12.17 -16.85 -7.16
N GLU A 53 12.63 -17.49 -8.22
CA GLU A 53 14.03 -17.36 -8.68
C GLU A 53 14.35 -15.93 -9.10
N PHE A 54 13.46 -15.30 -9.84
CA PHE A 54 13.61 -13.90 -10.24
C PHE A 54 13.67 -12.95 -9.04
N LYS A 55 12.75 -13.11 -8.08
CA LYS A 55 12.73 -12.35 -6.83
C LYS A 55 14.03 -12.51 -6.03
N GLU A 56 14.50 -13.74 -5.85
CA GLU A 56 15.71 -14.01 -5.08
C GLU A 56 16.98 -13.48 -5.78
N ASN A 57 17.02 -13.47 -7.12
CA ASN A 57 18.10 -12.83 -7.86
C ASN A 57 18.15 -11.33 -7.62
N ILE A 58 17.00 -10.64 -7.62
CA ILE A 58 16.90 -9.21 -7.31
C ILE A 58 17.36 -8.95 -5.87
N LYS A 59 16.87 -9.71 -4.89
CA LYS A 59 17.25 -9.57 -3.49
C LYS A 59 18.75 -9.76 -3.28
N ARG A 60 19.35 -10.80 -3.86
CA ARG A 60 20.79 -11.06 -3.77
C ARG A 60 21.62 -9.93 -4.38
N GLN A 61 21.22 -9.41 -5.54
CA GLN A 61 21.92 -8.30 -6.17
C GLN A 61 21.82 -7.02 -5.36
N TRP A 62 20.63 -6.74 -4.84
CA TRP A 62 20.41 -5.58 -3.96
C TRP A 62 21.26 -5.68 -2.68
N TRP A 63 21.24 -6.84 -2.01
CA TRP A 63 22.01 -7.09 -0.79
C TRP A 63 23.52 -6.91 -1.04
N ARG A 64 24.01 -7.48 -2.15
CA ARG A 64 25.40 -7.32 -2.53
C ARG A 64 25.80 -5.86 -2.73
N SER A 65 24.96 -5.09 -3.42
CA SER A 65 25.28 -3.71 -3.77
C SER A 65 25.14 -2.74 -2.57
N VAL A 66 24.17 -2.97 -1.71
CA VAL A 66 23.79 -2.02 -0.65
C VAL A 66 24.36 -2.40 0.70
N VAL A 67 24.56 -3.69 0.98
CA VAL A 67 25.02 -4.16 2.29
C VAL A 67 26.46 -4.68 2.19
N THR A 68 26.69 -5.81 1.52
CA THR A 68 28.02 -6.47 1.54
C THR A 68 29.09 -5.74 0.73
N GLY A 69 28.70 -4.88 -0.18
CA GLY A 69 29.62 -4.05 -0.97
C GLY A 69 29.98 -2.72 -0.32
N ARG A 70 29.59 -2.49 0.94
CA ARG A 70 29.82 -1.24 1.68
C ARG A 70 30.39 -1.53 3.04
N ASP A 71 31.38 -0.72 3.47
CA ASP A 71 32.02 -0.82 4.79
C ASP A 71 31.24 -0.09 5.89
N ASP A 72 30.32 0.80 5.51
CA ASP A 72 29.54 1.66 6.41
C ASP A 72 28.11 1.17 6.62
N VAL A 73 27.77 -0.03 6.16
CA VAL A 73 26.42 -0.62 6.25
C VAL A 73 26.49 -2.04 6.78
N VAL A 74 25.62 -2.35 7.72
CA VAL A 74 25.39 -3.72 8.21
C VAL A 74 23.96 -4.16 7.91
N GLY A 75 23.77 -5.46 7.69
CA GLY A 75 22.45 -6.02 7.41
C GLY A 75 21.70 -6.33 8.70
N LEU A 76 20.41 -6.05 8.70
CA LEU A 76 19.46 -6.40 9.75
C LEU A 76 18.20 -7.01 9.12
N ASP A 77 17.73 -8.11 9.66
CA ASP A 77 16.43 -8.70 9.34
C ASP A 77 15.56 -8.74 10.60
N SER A 78 14.78 -7.69 10.80
CA SER A 78 13.89 -7.59 11.95
C SER A 78 12.59 -8.37 11.74
N SER A 79 11.90 -8.72 12.85
CA SER A 79 10.61 -9.41 12.80
C SER A 79 9.56 -8.65 11.98
N ILE A 80 8.73 -9.40 11.24
CA ILE A 80 7.56 -8.84 10.55
C ILE A 80 6.48 -8.45 11.57
N ILE A 81 6.36 -9.20 12.66
CA ILE A 81 5.40 -8.95 13.74
C ILE A 81 6.13 -8.17 14.83
N LEU A 82 5.62 -6.98 15.15
CA LEU A 82 6.18 -6.10 16.18
C LEU A 82 5.09 -5.73 17.21
N PRO A 83 5.50 -5.53 18.49
CA PRO A 83 4.60 -5.12 19.56
C PRO A 83 3.90 -3.78 19.26
N ARG A 84 2.69 -3.62 19.79
CA ARG A 84 1.90 -2.40 19.69
C ARG A 84 2.70 -1.15 20.08
N ASP A 85 3.51 -1.23 21.13
CA ASP A 85 4.24 -0.09 21.69
C ASP A 85 5.23 0.54 20.71
N VAL A 86 5.83 -0.25 19.82
CA VAL A 86 6.69 0.26 18.74
C VAL A 86 5.91 1.22 17.84
N TRP A 87 4.67 0.86 17.53
CA TRP A 87 3.81 1.62 16.62
C TRP A 87 3.12 2.81 17.30
N VAL A 88 2.89 2.72 18.61
CA VAL A 88 2.48 3.88 19.43
C VAL A 88 3.61 4.90 19.49
N ALA A 89 4.83 4.46 19.81
CA ALA A 89 6.00 5.35 19.91
C ALA A 89 6.32 6.05 18.58
N SER A 90 6.06 5.39 17.45
CA SER A 90 6.28 5.96 16.11
C SER A 90 5.06 6.73 15.56
N GLY A 91 3.95 6.78 16.30
CA GLY A 91 2.72 7.50 15.91
C GLY A 91 1.79 6.75 14.93
N HIS A 92 2.22 5.58 14.40
CA HIS A 92 1.45 4.86 13.38
C HIS A 92 0.06 4.40 13.86
N VAL A 93 -0.11 4.10 15.15
CA VAL A 93 -1.41 3.68 15.69
C VAL A 93 -2.46 4.78 15.54
N GLU A 94 -2.04 6.03 15.65
CA GLU A 94 -2.95 7.20 15.64
C GLU A 94 -3.14 7.79 14.25
N VAL A 95 -2.07 7.86 13.44
CA VAL A 95 -2.09 8.65 12.20
C VAL A 95 -2.06 7.81 10.92
N PHE A 96 -1.87 6.49 11.01
CA PHE A 96 -1.79 5.63 9.83
C PHE A 96 -3.18 5.17 9.36
N ASN A 97 -4.05 6.16 9.17
CA ASN A 97 -5.44 5.97 8.77
C ASN A 97 -5.72 6.68 7.45
N ASP A 98 -6.50 6.04 6.61
CA ASP A 98 -7.04 6.66 5.38
C ASP A 98 -8.52 7.01 5.59
N PRO A 99 -8.94 8.25 5.29
CA PRO A 99 -10.35 8.62 5.28
C PRO A 99 -11.02 8.01 4.04
N LEU A 100 -11.78 6.92 4.22
CA LEU A 100 -12.50 6.24 3.16
C LEU A 100 -13.96 6.66 3.10
N VAL A 101 -14.42 6.97 1.90
CA VAL A 101 -15.83 7.21 1.57
C VAL A 101 -16.33 6.13 0.59
N GLU A 102 -17.57 5.74 0.70
CA GLU A 102 -18.23 4.80 -0.23
C GLU A 102 -19.24 5.55 -1.08
N CYS A 103 -19.21 5.31 -2.39
CA CYS A 103 -20.24 5.81 -3.28
C CYS A 103 -21.56 5.06 -3.03
N LEU A 104 -22.63 5.78 -2.70
CA LEU A 104 -23.94 5.21 -2.39
C LEU A 104 -24.67 4.60 -3.62
N GLU A 105 -24.15 4.83 -4.82
CA GLU A 105 -24.72 4.31 -6.06
C GLU A 105 -24.01 3.02 -6.54
N CYS A 106 -22.68 3.04 -6.64
CA CYS A 106 -21.92 1.89 -7.16
C CYS A 106 -21.18 1.09 -6.08
N HIS A 107 -21.28 1.49 -4.82
CA HIS A 107 -20.66 0.85 -3.63
C HIS A 107 -19.14 0.70 -3.71
N LYS A 108 -18.48 1.48 -4.57
CA LYS A 108 -17.02 1.51 -4.61
C LYS A 108 -16.47 2.50 -3.59
N ARG A 109 -15.34 2.15 -2.99
CA ARG A 109 -14.66 2.93 -1.96
C ARG A 109 -13.50 3.70 -2.54
N HIS A 110 -13.34 4.92 -2.06
CA HIS A 110 -12.30 5.85 -2.46
C HIS A 110 -11.73 6.57 -1.25
N ARG A 111 -10.47 6.99 -1.35
CA ARG A 111 -9.87 7.90 -0.37
C ARG A 111 -10.43 9.31 -0.60
N GLN A 112 -10.98 9.91 0.45
CA GLN A 112 -11.55 11.25 0.40
C GLN A 112 -10.50 12.28 -0.02
N ASP A 113 -9.35 12.28 0.66
CA ASP A 113 -8.25 13.21 0.40
C ASP A 113 -7.80 13.18 -1.07
N HIS A 114 -7.55 12.00 -1.64
CA HIS A 114 -7.16 11.86 -3.05
C HIS A 114 -8.23 12.38 -4.02
N MET A 115 -9.50 12.24 -3.67
CA MET A 115 -10.59 12.74 -4.51
C MET A 115 -10.68 14.27 -4.46
N GLN A 116 -10.47 14.87 -3.28
CA GLN A 116 -10.39 16.31 -3.08
C GLN A 116 -9.19 16.90 -3.81
N GLU A 117 -8.00 16.30 -3.69
CA GLU A 117 -6.81 16.67 -4.45
C GLU A 117 -7.03 16.62 -5.97
N ALA A 118 -7.62 15.53 -6.48
CA ALA A 118 -7.92 15.38 -7.90
C ALA A 118 -8.95 16.41 -8.41
N TYR A 119 -9.88 16.83 -7.56
CA TYR A 119 -10.83 17.88 -7.88
C TYR A 119 -10.13 19.24 -7.98
N VAL A 120 -9.32 19.59 -6.99
CA VAL A 120 -8.56 20.86 -6.94
C VAL A 120 -7.54 20.95 -8.06
N ALA A 121 -6.89 19.84 -8.43
CA ALA A 121 -5.98 19.82 -9.57
C ALA A 121 -6.64 20.26 -10.89
N LYS A 122 -7.95 20.11 -11.02
CA LYS A 122 -8.73 20.52 -12.20
C LYS A 122 -9.36 21.89 -12.07
N LYS A 123 -9.73 22.32 -10.86
CA LYS A 123 -10.54 23.52 -10.64
C LYS A 123 -9.85 24.63 -9.83
N GLY A 124 -8.74 24.31 -9.19
CA GLY A 124 -8.05 25.18 -8.25
C GLY A 124 -8.72 25.19 -6.86
N GLY A 125 -8.02 25.72 -5.89
CA GLY A 125 -8.49 25.84 -4.50
C GLY A 125 -7.64 25.02 -3.52
N ASN A 126 -8.15 24.89 -2.28
CA ASN A 126 -7.53 24.04 -1.26
C ASN A 126 -8.34 22.73 -1.14
N PRO A 127 -7.71 21.55 -1.15
CA PRO A 127 -8.39 20.27 -1.03
C PRO A 127 -9.29 20.18 0.20
N ASP A 128 -8.86 20.70 1.35
CA ASP A 128 -9.60 20.63 2.61
C ASP A 128 -10.92 21.40 2.60
N ASP A 129 -11.04 22.39 1.72
CA ASP A 129 -12.26 23.22 1.60
C ASP A 129 -13.29 22.65 0.61
N VAL A 130 -12.96 21.54 -0.07
CA VAL A 130 -13.85 20.93 -1.09
C VAL A 130 -14.83 19.97 -0.43
N PRO A 131 -16.14 20.27 -0.42
CA PRO A 131 -17.13 19.35 0.11
C PRO A 131 -17.32 18.14 -0.82
N MET A 132 -17.48 16.95 -0.25
CA MET A 132 -17.71 15.72 -1.01
C MET A 132 -18.96 15.78 -1.90
N THR A 133 -19.92 16.64 -1.55
CA THR A 133 -21.10 16.90 -2.38
C THR A 133 -20.80 17.47 -3.77
N ASP A 134 -19.65 18.10 -3.94
CA ASP A 134 -19.22 18.65 -5.23
C ASP A 134 -18.43 17.69 -6.10
N ILE A 135 -18.02 16.57 -5.54
CA ILE A 135 -17.19 15.57 -6.21
C ILE A 135 -18.05 14.48 -6.81
N ALA A 136 -17.78 14.18 -8.08
CA ALA A 136 -18.41 13.05 -8.78
C ALA A 136 -17.61 11.76 -8.59
N CYS A 137 -18.30 10.64 -8.45
CA CYS A 137 -17.66 9.33 -8.39
C CYS A 137 -16.89 9.04 -9.68
N PRO A 138 -15.58 8.68 -9.60
CA PRO A 138 -14.78 8.42 -10.79
C PRO A 138 -15.23 7.16 -11.55
N ASP A 139 -15.94 6.24 -10.90
CA ASP A 139 -16.40 4.99 -11.51
C ASP A 139 -17.77 5.10 -12.20
N CYS A 140 -18.75 5.73 -11.53
CA CYS A 140 -20.11 5.79 -12.06
C CYS A 140 -20.60 7.20 -12.45
N GLY A 141 -19.81 8.24 -12.14
CA GLY A 141 -20.14 9.64 -12.47
C GLY A 141 -21.18 10.30 -11.55
N THR A 142 -21.77 9.57 -10.62
CA THR A 142 -22.77 10.13 -9.68
C THR A 142 -22.14 11.16 -8.78
N LYS A 143 -22.73 12.37 -8.73
CA LYS A 143 -22.21 13.49 -7.94
C LYS A 143 -22.84 13.54 -6.55
N GLY A 144 -22.00 13.76 -5.52
CA GLY A 144 -22.43 14.12 -4.17
C GLY A 144 -23.13 13.03 -3.35
N LYS A 145 -23.12 11.79 -3.83
CA LYS A 145 -23.73 10.64 -3.13
C LYS A 145 -22.63 9.80 -2.43
N TRP A 146 -22.18 10.25 -1.27
CA TRP A 146 -21.11 9.63 -0.50
C TRP A 146 -21.57 9.31 0.92
N THR A 147 -20.99 8.28 1.51
CA THR A 147 -21.10 8.05 2.96
C THR A 147 -20.28 9.09 3.70
N GLU A 148 -20.54 9.23 5.00
CA GLU A 148 -19.59 9.89 5.89
C GLU A 148 -18.22 9.17 5.82
N PRO A 149 -17.11 9.92 5.90
CA PRO A 149 -15.77 9.34 5.90
C PRO A 149 -15.60 8.43 7.12
N ARG A 150 -14.96 7.29 6.88
CA ARG A 150 -14.57 6.35 7.93
C ARG A 150 -13.07 6.19 7.91
N GLU A 151 -12.46 6.40 9.07
CA GLU A 151 -11.04 6.13 9.27
C GLU A 151 -10.76 4.63 9.11
N PHE A 152 -9.92 4.30 8.16
CA PHE A 152 -9.46 2.94 7.92
C PHE A 152 -7.99 2.84 8.31
N ASN A 153 -7.72 2.18 9.44
CA ASN A 153 -6.34 1.90 9.85
C ASN A 153 -5.72 0.85 8.93
N MET A 154 -4.62 1.20 8.29
CA MET A 154 -3.93 0.35 7.31
C MET A 154 -3.04 -0.72 7.93
N MET A 155 -2.83 -0.71 9.25
CA MET A 155 -2.01 -1.73 9.90
C MET A 155 -2.79 -3.03 10.12
N LEU A 156 -2.21 -4.14 9.68
CA LEU A 156 -2.76 -5.46 9.95
C LEU A 156 -2.47 -5.88 11.40
N LYS A 157 -3.53 -6.13 12.15
CA LYS A 157 -3.48 -6.59 13.55
C LYS A 157 -3.34 -8.10 13.64
N THR A 158 -2.64 -8.56 14.65
CA THR A 158 -2.61 -9.96 15.08
C THR A 158 -2.45 -10.02 16.61
N TYR A 159 -2.69 -11.19 17.18
CA TYR A 159 -2.51 -11.42 18.61
C TYR A 159 -1.52 -12.55 18.83
N LEU A 160 -0.56 -12.34 19.73
CA LEU A 160 0.33 -13.39 20.20
C LEU A 160 -0.20 -13.93 21.54
N GLY A 161 -0.37 -15.25 21.62
CA GLY A 161 -0.93 -15.94 22.77
C GLY A 161 -2.28 -16.58 22.48
N PRO A 162 -2.83 -17.33 23.46
CA PRO A 162 -4.05 -18.11 23.26
C PRO A 162 -5.35 -17.30 23.36
N ILE A 163 -5.27 -16.06 23.83
CA ILE A 163 -6.43 -15.18 24.08
C ILE A 163 -6.13 -13.82 23.44
N GLU A 164 -7.12 -13.25 22.78
CA GLU A 164 -7.05 -11.86 22.31
C GLU A 164 -7.09 -10.91 23.51
N SER A 165 -5.98 -10.22 23.74
CA SER A 165 -5.82 -9.24 24.83
C SER A 165 -5.04 -8.04 24.34
N GLU A 166 -5.14 -6.91 25.01
CA GLU A 166 -4.33 -5.71 24.70
C GLU A 166 -2.82 -5.99 24.82
N GLU A 167 -2.42 -6.82 25.79
CA GLU A 167 -1.02 -7.21 25.97
C GLU A 167 -0.51 -8.08 24.81
N GLY A 168 -1.38 -8.93 24.25
CA GLY A 168 -1.09 -9.78 23.10
C GLY A 168 -1.18 -9.06 21.75
N LEU A 169 -1.63 -7.81 21.71
CA LEU A 169 -1.85 -7.09 20.47
C LEU A 169 -0.51 -6.73 19.79
N HIS A 170 -0.35 -7.23 18.58
CA HIS A 170 0.78 -7.00 17.72
C HIS A 170 0.32 -6.54 16.34
N TYR A 171 1.23 -5.99 15.56
CA TYR A 171 0.96 -5.59 14.19
C TYR A 171 1.99 -6.19 13.23
N LEU A 172 1.53 -6.55 12.04
CA LEU A 172 2.42 -6.76 10.91
C LEU A 172 2.96 -5.39 10.50
N ARG A 173 4.29 -5.28 10.39
CA ARG A 173 4.94 -4.00 10.08
C ARG A 173 4.46 -3.43 8.74
N PRO A 174 3.95 -2.18 8.69
CA PRO A 174 3.62 -1.51 7.43
C PRO A 174 4.89 -0.99 6.72
N GLU A 175 5.98 -0.81 7.48
CA GLU A 175 7.29 -0.38 6.97
C GLU A 175 8.43 -0.98 7.79
N THR A 176 9.67 -0.81 7.35
CA THR A 176 10.85 -1.48 7.94
C THR A 176 11.71 -0.60 8.86
N ALA A 177 11.47 0.71 8.88
CA ALA A 177 12.32 1.66 9.60
C ALA A 177 12.36 1.41 11.11
N GLN A 178 11.23 1.14 11.75
CA GLN A 178 11.13 0.92 13.19
C GLN A 178 11.94 -0.28 13.65
N GLY A 179 12.02 -1.33 12.85
CA GLY A 179 12.88 -2.48 13.12
C GLY A 179 14.36 -2.09 13.29
N SER A 180 14.82 -1.13 12.51
CA SER A 180 16.19 -0.61 12.63
C SER A 180 16.36 0.24 13.90
N PHE A 181 15.41 1.10 14.22
CA PHE A 181 15.49 1.95 15.40
C PHE A 181 15.47 1.15 16.71
N VAL A 182 14.55 0.20 16.85
CA VAL A 182 14.46 -0.60 18.09
C VAL A 182 15.64 -1.56 18.27
N ASN A 183 16.35 -1.91 17.21
CA ASN A 183 17.54 -2.75 17.26
C ASN A 183 18.85 -1.98 17.23
N PHE A 184 18.81 -0.66 17.20
CA PHE A 184 20.04 0.14 17.09
C PHE A 184 21.08 -0.21 18.17
N ALA A 185 20.67 -0.25 19.44
CA ALA A 185 21.55 -0.60 20.54
C ALA A 185 22.14 -2.02 20.42
N ASN A 186 21.37 -2.98 19.87
CA ASN A 186 21.85 -4.34 19.67
C ASN A 186 22.89 -4.46 18.55
N VAL A 187 22.82 -3.56 17.56
CA VAL A 187 23.69 -3.59 16.39
C VAL A 187 25.03 -2.87 16.63
N VAL A 188 25.03 -1.81 17.44
CA VAL A 188 26.22 -0.98 17.69
C VAL A 188 27.05 -1.43 18.90
N THR A 189 26.64 -2.50 19.61
CA THR A 189 27.36 -3.07 20.72
C THR A 189 28.36 -4.09 20.23
#